data_9f8c20a57ff015e2396518359fc63f72
#
_entry.id   9f8c20a57ff015e2396518359fc63f72
#
_cell.length_a   1.000
_cell.length_b   1.000
_cell.length_c   1.000
_cell.angle_alpha   90.00
_cell.angle_beta   90.00
_cell.angle_gamma   90.00
#
_symmetry.space_group_name_H-M   'P 1'
#
loop_
_entity.id
_entity.type
_entity.pdbx_description
1 polymer ?
#
loop_
_entity_poly.entity_id
_entity_poly.type
_entity_poly.pdbx_seq_one_letter_code
_entity_poly.pdbx_strand_id
1 'polypeptide(L)'
;MFQSDELQEHRKSPLSYMMAIDFQTYLLDDILQKVDRATMTHSLEGREPMLDHRILEFAAQLPDSFKYYKGIKKRLLKDITHQYIPKELLDRPKMGFAIPIASWLNNHLKEYVQHYVNKEKIISQGVFQWNFILKLKSDFYRGRKEYDTKLWYFLMFQMWYDKWMNN
;
A
#
# COMPACT_ATOMS: atom_id res chain seq x y z
N MET A 1 6.96 -18.96 -3.12
CA MET A 1 7.43 -17.59 -3.28
C MET A 1 8.44 -17.17 -2.19
N PHE A 2 8.20 -17.48 -0.92
CA PHE A 2 9.11 -17.11 0.19
C PHE A 2 10.18 -18.19 0.54
N GLN A 3 10.44 -19.14 -0.34
CA GLN A 3 11.39 -20.24 -0.16
C GLN A 3 12.47 -20.26 -1.24
N SER A 4 12.69 -19.14 -1.95
CA SER A 4 13.78 -19.07 -2.93
C SER A 4 15.14 -19.14 -2.22
N ASP A 5 16.12 -19.78 -2.86
CA ASP A 5 17.46 -19.92 -2.33
C ASP A 5 18.10 -18.55 -2.05
N GLU A 6 17.79 -17.55 -2.85
CA GLU A 6 18.22 -16.16 -2.68
C GLU A 6 17.79 -15.55 -1.33
N LEU A 7 16.60 -15.91 -0.83
CA LEU A 7 16.11 -15.43 0.48
C LEU A 7 16.71 -16.22 1.65
N GLN A 8 17.28 -17.40 1.42
CA GLN A 8 17.87 -18.25 2.47
C GLN A 8 19.07 -17.56 3.14
N GLU A 9 19.89 -16.87 2.37
CA GLU A 9 21.05 -16.14 2.88
C GLU A 9 20.67 -15.03 3.87
N HIS A 10 19.51 -14.42 3.69
CA HIS A 10 19.01 -13.34 4.55
C HIS A 10 18.34 -13.82 5.84
N ARG A 11 18.08 -15.12 5.99
CA ARG A 11 17.41 -15.67 7.18
C ARG A 11 18.19 -15.52 8.48
N LYS A 12 19.50 -15.29 8.41
CA LYS A 12 20.35 -15.04 9.59
C LYS A 12 19.98 -13.75 10.34
N SER A 13 19.36 -12.79 9.65
CA SER A 13 18.85 -11.56 10.21
C SER A 13 17.35 -11.42 9.88
N PRO A 14 16.44 -11.42 10.86
CA PRO A 14 15.03 -11.18 10.63
C PRO A 14 14.75 -9.86 9.92
N LEU A 15 15.51 -8.81 10.23
CA LEU A 15 15.37 -7.51 9.56
C LEU A 15 15.74 -7.60 8.08
N SER A 16 16.91 -8.16 7.76
CA SER A 16 17.35 -8.32 6.37
C SER A 16 16.41 -9.22 5.57
N TYR A 17 15.87 -10.28 6.19
CA TYR A 17 14.89 -11.16 5.56
C TYR A 17 13.58 -10.42 5.21
N MET A 18 13.04 -9.65 6.16
CA MET A 18 11.82 -8.84 5.91
C MET A 18 12.06 -7.80 4.82
N MET A 19 13.22 -7.14 4.83
CA MET A 19 13.57 -6.16 3.80
C MET A 19 13.69 -6.79 2.41
N ALA A 20 14.26 -7.98 2.31
CA ALA A 20 14.38 -8.72 1.06
C ALA A 20 13.01 -9.14 0.51
N ILE A 21 12.08 -9.56 1.38
CA ILE A 21 10.69 -9.84 0.99
C ILE A 21 10.00 -8.57 0.48
N ASP A 22 10.07 -7.47 1.23
CA ASP A 22 9.45 -6.20 0.83
C ASP A 22 10.01 -5.71 -0.52
N PHE A 23 11.30 -5.89 -0.75
CA PHE A 23 11.95 -5.53 -2.00
C PHE A 23 11.42 -6.34 -3.19
N GLN A 24 11.23 -7.66 -3.02
CA GLN A 24 10.76 -8.56 -4.07
C GLN A 24 9.23 -8.54 -4.29
N THR A 25 8.47 -7.95 -3.39
CA THR A 25 7.01 -7.97 -3.43
C THR A 25 6.41 -6.57 -3.36
N TYR A 26 6.30 -6.00 -2.17
CA TYR A 26 5.64 -4.72 -1.93
C TYR A 26 6.24 -3.55 -2.74
N LEU A 27 7.57 -3.49 -2.84
CA LEU A 27 8.22 -2.44 -3.62
C LEU A 27 7.88 -2.56 -5.10
N LEU A 28 8.01 -3.76 -5.69
CA LEU A 28 7.78 -3.99 -7.11
C LEU A 28 6.28 -3.94 -7.48
N ASP A 29 5.46 -4.69 -6.74
CA ASP A 29 4.07 -4.94 -7.14
C ASP A 29 3.11 -3.82 -6.72
N ASP A 30 3.48 -2.98 -5.74
CA ASP A 30 2.62 -1.90 -5.26
C ASP A 30 3.25 -0.52 -5.48
N ILE A 31 4.39 -0.23 -4.86
CA ILE A 31 4.95 1.13 -4.82
C ILE A 31 5.43 1.59 -6.18
N LEU A 32 6.30 0.82 -6.83
CA LEU A 32 6.88 1.23 -8.12
C LEU A 32 5.82 1.28 -9.22
N GLN A 33 4.90 0.34 -9.26
CA GLN A 33 3.80 0.38 -10.21
C GLN A 33 2.89 1.59 -10.03
N LYS A 34 2.58 1.97 -8.79
CA LYS A 34 1.77 3.17 -8.52
C LYS A 34 2.47 4.43 -8.97
N VAL A 35 3.74 4.57 -8.59
CA VAL A 35 4.53 5.77 -8.94
C VAL A 35 4.67 5.87 -10.46
N ASP A 36 5.10 4.82 -11.11
CA ASP A 36 5.29 4.80 -12.57
C ASP A 36 3.99 5.13 -13.31
N ARG A 37 2.88 4.46 -13.00
CA ARG A 37 1.59 4.72 -13.65
C ARG A 37 1.08 6.14 -13.40
N ALA A 38 1.24 6.64 -12.17
CA ALA A 38 0.80 7.99 -11.82
C ALA A 38 1.61 9.07 -12.55
N THR A 39 2.92 8.91 -12.64
CA THR A 39 3.80 9.86 -13.33
C THR A 39 3.65 9.75 -14.84
N MET A 40 3.58 8.54 -15.40
CA MET A 40 3.45 8.30 -16.83
C MET A 40 2.10 8.77 -17.41
N THR A 41 1.04 8.86 -16.62
CA THR A 41 -0.21 9.52 -17.08
C THR A 41 0.00 10.98 -17.48
N HIS A 42 1.09 11.59 -17.01
CA HIS A 42 1.49 12.95 -17.35
C HIS A 42 2.81 13.00 -18.13
N SER A 43 3.22 11.88 -18.73
CA SER A 43 4.47 11.76 -19.51
C SER A 43 5.73 12.10 -18.71
N LEU A 44 5.71 11.83 -17.40
CA LEU A 44 6.86 12.01 -16.51
C LEU A 44 7.48 10.65 -16.20
N GLU A 45 8.78 10.51 -16.45
CA GLU A 45 9.56 9.35 -16.03
C GLU A 45 10.05 9.55 -14.59
N GLY A 46 9.66 8.65 -13.68
CA GLY A 46 10.19 8.60 -12.32
C GLY A 46 11.58 7.96 -12.30
N ARG A 47 12.55 8.64 -11.72
CA ARG A 47 13.90 8.11 -11.49
C ARG A 47 14.24 8.24 -10.02
N GLU A 48 14.23 7.11 -9.31
CA GLU A 48 14.38 7.05 -7.86
C GLU A 48 15.86 6.87 -7.48
N PRO A 49 16.59 7.92 -7.04
CA PRO A 49 18.02 7.82 -6.73
C PRO A 49 18.36 6.74 -5.69
N MET A 50 17.45 6.50 -4.75
CA MET A 50 17.64 5.49 -3.70
C MET A 50 17.47 4.04 -4.19
N LEU A 51 17.03 3.84 -5.43
CA LEU A 51 16.90 2.54 -6.08
C LEU A 51 18.05 2.24 -7.05
N ASP A 52 19.06 3.11 -7.11
CA ASP A 52 20.31 2.79 -7.83
C ASP A 52 20.91 1.49 -7.27
N HIS A 53 21.21 0.54 -8.16
CA HIS A 53 21.70 -0.79 -7.78
C HIS A 53 22.92 -0.73 -6.85
N ARG A 54 23.84 0.23 -7.07
CA ARG A 54 25.03 0.43 -6.23
C ARG A 54 24.67 0.81 -4.80
N ILE A 55 23.65 1.66 -4.62
CA ILE A 55 23.14 2.04 -3.29
C ILE A 55 22.44 0.83 -2.64
N LEU A 56 21.68 0.07 -3.40
CA LEU A 56 20.99 -1.12 -2.90
C LEU A 56 21.98 -2.21 -2.46
N GLU A 57 22.98 -2.51 -3.29
CA GLU A 57 24.05 -3.48 -2.97
C GLU A 57 24.83 -3.05 -1.72
N PHE A 58 25.20 -1.79 -1.63
CA PHE A 58 25.86 -1.24 -0.44
C PHE A 58 24.95 -1.36 0.79
N ALA A 59 23.70 -0.94 0.69
CA ALA A 59 22.75 -0.99 1.80
C ALA A 59 22.45 -2.44 2.25
N ALA A 60 22.44 -3.40 1.32
CA ALA A 60 22.25 -4.81 1.65
C ALA A 60 23.37 -5.34 2.54
N GLN A 61 24.61 -4.93 2.30
CA GLN A 61 25.80 -5.36 3.05
C GLN A 61 25.95 -4.71 4.43
N LEU A 62 25.21 -3.63 4.71
CA LEU A 62 25.30 -2.93 5.99
C LEU A 62 24.79 -3.82 7.14
N PRO A 63 25.47 -3.82 8.30
CA PRO A 63 24.94 -4.41 9.52
C PRO A 63 23.57 -3.82 9.89
N ASP A 64 22.70 -4.62 10.49
CA ASP A 64 21.35 -4.22 10.89
C ASP A 64 21.32 -2.96 11.77
N SER A 65 22.34 -2.78 12.61
CA SER A 65 22.46 -1.61 13.49
C SER A 65 22.57 -0.27 12.75
N PHE A 66 23.00 -0.26 11.48
CA PHE A 66 22.97 0.94 10.63
C PHE A 66 21.62 1.18 9.98
N LYS A 67 20.82 0.14 9.83
CA LYS A 67 19.47 0.19 9.27
C LYS A 67 18.43 0.52 10.34
N TYR A 68 18.50 -0.20 11.46
CA TYR A 68 17.60 -0.06 12.61
C TYR A 68 18.34 -0.24 13.93
N TYR A 69 18.19 0.69 14.87
CA TYR A 69 18.81 0.59 16.20
C TYR A 69 17.94 1.28 17.25
N LYS A 70 17.61 0.57 18.32
CA LYS A 70 16.84 1.10 19.48
C LYS A 70 15.60 1.90 19.09
N GLY A 71 14.77 1.38 18.15
CA GLY A 71 13.56 2.07 17.69
C GLY A 71 13.77 3.07 16.54
N ILE A 72 15.01 3.45 16.25
CA ILE A 72 15.34 4.38 15.16
C ILE A 72 15.44 3.62 13.85
N LYS A 73 14.50 3.86 12.95
CA LYS A 73 14.49 3.34 11.58
C LYS A 73 15.31 4.23 10.67
N LYS A 74 15.89 3.66 9.59
CA LYS A 74 16.74 4.38 8.61
C LYS A 74 17.88 5.14 9.27
N ARG A 75 18.54 4.53 10.25
CA ARG A 75 19.51 5.22 11.11
C ARG A 75 20.59 5.91 10.32
N LEU A 76 21.35 5.19 9.47
CA LEU A 76 22.44 5.78 8.69
C LEU A 76 21.96 6.96 7.83
N LEU A 77 20.82 6.80 7.17
CA LEU A 77 20.26 7.87 6.33
C LEU A 77 19.90 9.10 7.16
N LYS A 78 19.34 8.91 8.36
CA LYS A 78 19.03 10.00 9.29
C LYS A 78 20.31 10.69 9.79
N ASP A 79 21.32 9.91 10.19
CA ASP A 79 22.60 10.44 10.67
C ASP A 79 23.27 11.32 9.59
N ILE A 80 23.20 10.93 8.33
CA ILE A 80 23.69 11.75 7.20
C ILE A 80 22.80 12.99 7.02
N THR A 81 21.50 12.83 6.96
CA THR A 81 20.57 13.92 6.62
C THR A 81 20.53 14.99 7.72
N HIS A 82 20.69 14.60 8.99
CA HIS A 82 20.76 15.55 10.11
C HIS A 82 21.98 16.46 10.07
N GLN A 83 22.97 16.17 9.25
CA GLN A 83 24.09 17.10 9.02
C GLN A 83 23.69 18.29 8.13
N TYR A 84 22.62 18.16 7.36
CA TYR A 84 22.13 19.16 6.42
C TYR A 84 20.80 19.77 6.82
N ILE A 85 19.95 19.00 7.52
CA ILE A 85 18.59 19.39 7.87
C ILE A 85 18.38 19.19 9.39
N PRO A 86 17.86 20.21 10.10
CA PRO A 86 17.54 20.10 11.52
C PRO A 86 16.63 18.91 11.84
N LYS A 87 16.87 18.26 12.99
CA LYS A 87 16.13 17.06 13.41
C LYS A 87 14.63 17.32 13.54
N GLU A 88 14.26 18.48 13.99
CA GLU A 88 12.88 18.91 14.22
C GLU A 88 12.04 18.90 12.93
N LEU A 89 12.69 19.10 11.78
CA LEU A 89 12.04 19.07 10.48
C LEU A 89 11.90 17.64 9.92
N LEU A 90 12.76 16.72 10.31
CA LEU A 90 12.80 15.33 9.80
C LEU A 90 12.15 14.32 10.73
N ASP A 91 12.34 14.47 12.05
CA ASP A 91 11.88 13.50 13.05
C ASP A 91 10.43 13.76 13.47
N ARG A 92 9.53 13.60 12.51
CA ARG A 92 8.08 13.66 12.72
C ARG A 92 7.46 12.26 12.62
N PRO A 93 6.29 12.04 13.23
CA PRO A 93 5.57 10.78 13.10
C PRO A 93 5.38 10.41 11.62
N LYS A 94 5.67 9.14 11.30
CA LYS A 94 5.46 8.64 9.93
C LYS A 94 3.98 8.71 9.59
N MET A 95 3.62 9.49 8.59
CA MET A 95 2.32 9.44 7.94
C MET A 95 2.45 8.58 6.68
N GLY A 96 1.69 7.47 6.64
CA GLY A 96 1.63 6.62 5.45
C GLY A 96 0.87 7.30 4.30
N PHE A 97 0.94 6.72 3.11
CA PHE A 97 0.16 7.15 1.93
C PHE A 97 -1.32 6.73 2.02
N ALA A 98 -1.87 6.71 3.23
CA ALA A 98 -3.27 6.35 3.42
C ALA A 98 -4.18 7.46 2.87
N ILE A 99 -5.13 7.07 2.03
CA ILE A 99 -6.21 7.95 1.58
C ILE A 99 -7.36 7.92 2.60
N PRO A 100 -8.13 8.99 2.75
CA PRO A 100 -9.22 9.06 3.71
C PRO A 100 -10.47 8.31 3.22
N ILE A 101 -10.36 6.98 3.05
CA ILE A 101 -11.39 6.10 2.46
C ILE A 101 -12.73 6.27 3.16
N ALA A 102 -12.76 6.23 4.50
CA ALA A 102 -13.99 6.37 5.27
C ALA A 102 -14.70 7.70 4.99
N SER A 103 -13.94 8.79 4.93
CA SER A 103 -14.49 10.10 4.59
C SER A 103 -15.05 10.14 3.16
N TRP A 104 -14.35 9.56 2.21
CA TRP A 104 -14.81 9.52 0.81
C TRP A 104 -16.08 8.70 0.66
N LEU A 105 -16.15 7.50 1.25
CA LEU A 105 -17.32 6.63 1.18
C LEU A 105 -18.55 7.22 1.91
N ASN A 106 -18.33 8.02 2.95
CA ASN A 106 -19.42 8.70 3.67
C ASN A 106 -19.91 9.97 2.95
N ASN A 107 -19.08 10.60 2.13
CA ASN A 107 -19.38 11.89 1.48
C ASN A 107 -19.36 11.77 -0.05
N HIS A 108 -18.22 11.98 -0.68
CA HIS A 108 -18.09 12.11 -2.13
C HIS A 108 -18.49 10.85 -2.93
N LEU A 109 -18.29 9.67 -2.36
CA LEU A 109 -18.60 8.39 -3.00
C LEU A 109 -19.86 7.72 -2.44
N LYS A 110 -20.62 8.41 -1.61
CA LYS A 110 -21.84 7.86 -1.00
C LYS A 110 -22.88 7.43 -2.04
N GLU A 111 -23.06 8.21 -3.07
CA GLU A 111 -23.98 7.90 -4.16
C GLU A 111 -23.54 6.67 -4.95
N TYR A 112 -22.23 6.53 -5.19
CA TYR A 112 -21.67 5.33 -5.81
C TYR A 112 -21.90 4.09 -4.95
N VAL A 113 -21.70 4.18 -3.63
CA VAL A 113 -22.02 3.07 -2.72
C VAL A 113 -23.50 2.71 -2.78
N GLN A 114 -24.39 3.68 -2.85
CA GLN A 114 -25.83 3.43 -2.98
C GLN A 114 -26.17 2.76 -4.31
N HIS A 115 -25.59 3.23 -5.40
CA HIS A 115 -25.79 2.68 -6.74
C HIS A 115 -25.31 1.24 -6.86
N TYR A 116 -24.09 0.95 -6.37
CA TYR A 116 -23.47 -0.35 -6.52
C TYR A 116 -23.93 -1.39 -5.48
N VAL A 117 -24.39 -0.98 -4.31
CA VAL A 117 -25.02 -1.89 -3.34
C VAL A 117 -26.51 -2.06 -3.71
N ASN A 118 -26.74 -2.65 -4.87
CA ASN A 118 -28.07 -2.98 -5.39
C ASN A 118 -28.28 -4.48 -5.41
N LYS A 119 -29.42 -4.94 -4.86
CA LYS A 119 -29.75 -6.36 -4.67
C LYS A 119 -29.80 -7.12 -6.00
N GLU A 120 -30.53 -6.58 -6.95
CA GLU A 120 -30.75 -7.24 -8.25
C GLU A 120 -29.44 -7.40 -9.00
N LYS A 121 -28.62 -6.35 -9.03
CA LYS A 121 -27.31 -6.37 -9.64
C LYS A 121 -26.36 -7.38 -9.01
N ILE A 122 -26.29 -7.43 -7.68
CA ILE A 122 -25.40 -8.35 -6.97
C ILE A 122 -25.83 -9.81 -7.19
N ILE A 123 -27.14 -10.09 -7.18
CA ILE A 123 -27.66 -11.43 -7.42
C ILE A 123 -27.41 -11.85 -8.88
N SER A 124 -27.65 -10.98 -9.85
CA SER A 124 -27.44 -11.29 -11.27
C SER A 124 -25.97 -11.54 -11.62
N GLN A 125 -25.04 -10.88 -10.97
CA GLN A 125 -23.60 -11.10 -11.13
C GLN A 125 -23.14 -12.47 -10.61
N GLY A 126 -23.79 -13.02 -9.56
CA GLY A 126 -23.45 -14.31 -8.98
C GLY A 126 -22.08 -14.38 -8.27
N VAL A 127 -21.39 -13.23 -8.09
CA VAL A 127 -20.05 -13.19 -7.49
C VAL A 127 -20.10 -13.02 -5.98
N PHE A 128 -21.03 -12.23 -5.49
CA PHE A 128 -21.17 -11.92 -4.07
C PHE A 128 -22.53 -12.35 -3.53
N GLN A 129 -22.56 -12.73 -2.26
CA GLN A 129 -23.81 -12.98 -1.55
C GLN A 129 -24.42 -11.66 -1.08
N TRP A 130 -25.68 -11.40 -1.43
CA TRP A 130 -26.40 -10.18 -1.05
C TRP A 130 -26.34 -9.87 0.44
N ASN A 131 -26.63 -10.86 1.29
CA ASN A 131 -26.65 -10.67 2.74
C ASN A 131 -25.28 -10.25 3.30
N PHE A 132 -24.19 -10.73 2.70
CA PHE A 132 -22.84 -10.33 3.08
C PHE A 132 -22.59 -8.86 2.73
N ILE A 133 -22.96 -8.43 1.52
CA ILE A 133 -22.75 -7.04 1.09
C ILE A 133 -23.65 -6.07 1.85
N LEU A 134 -24.89 -6.46 2.13
CA LEU A 134 -25.79 -5.66 2.96
C LEU A 134 -25.23 -5.45 4.37
N LYS A 135 -24.71 -6.52 4.98
CA LYS A 135 -24.05 -6.46 6.29
C LYS A 135 -22.79 -5.59 6.23
N LEU A 136 -21.95 -5.75 5.22
CA LEU A 136 -20.75 -4.96 5.00
C LEU A 136 -21.06 -3.46 4.99
N LYS A 137 -22.05 -3.04 4.19
CA LYS A 137 -22.54 -1.66 4.13
C LYS A 137 -23.07 -1.17 5.49
N SER A 138 -23.88 -1.99 6.17
CA SER A 138 -24.45 -1.63 7.47
C SER A 138 -23.37 -1.45 8.54
N ASP A 139 -22.40 -2.35 8.61
CA ASP A 139 -21.32 -2.31 9.60
C ASP A 139 -20.38 -1.10 9.33
N PHE A 140 -20.13 -0.77 8.08
CA PHE A 140 -19.41 0.46 7.71
C PHE A 140 -20.14 1.72 8.24
N TYR A 141 -21.43 1.90 7.95
CA TYR A 141 -22.19 3.07 8.41
C TYR A 141 -22.43 3.11 9.92
N ARG A 142 -22.18 1.99 10.64
CA ARG A 142 -22.10 1.96 12.12
C ARG A 142 -20.75 2.40 12.67
N GLY A 143 -19.81 2.80 11.80
CA GLY A 143 -18.48 3.31 12.19
C GLY A 143 -17.46 2.23 12.53
N ARG A 144 -17.63 1.01 12.06
CA ARG A 144 -16.66 -0.08 12.27
C ARG A 144 -15.52 0.06 11.24
N LYS A 145 -14.38 0.52 11.71
CA LYS A 145 -13.21 0.88 10.87
C LYS A 145 -12.68 -0.27 10.00
N GLU A 146 -12.78 -1.50 10.46
CA GLU A 146 -12.34 -2.68 9.71
C GLU A 146 -13.15 -2.93 8.42
N TYR A 147 -14.27 -2.25 8.24
CA TYR A 147 -15.12 -2.38 7.05
C TYR A 147 -14.87 -1.28 6.00
N ASP A 148 -14.12 -0.24 6.32
CA ASP A 148 -13.81 0.86 5.41
C ASP A 148 -13.12 0.34 4.13
N THR A 149 -12.03 -0.38 4.30
CA THR A 149 -11.26 -0.97 3.20
C THR A 149 -12.03 -2.05 2.45
N LYS A 150 -12.83 -2.86 3.16
CA LYS A 150 -13.63 -3.92 2.53
C LYS A 150 -14.70 -3.33 1.62
N LEU A 151 -15.40 -2.28 2.07
CA LEU A 151 -16.40 -1.60 1.25
C LEU A 151 -15.75 -0.87 0.06
N TRP A 152 -14.57 -0.30 0.25
CA TRP A 152 -13.77 0.27 -0.82
C TRP A 152 -13.44 -0.77 -1.90
N TYR A 153 -12.91 -1.94 -1.54
CA TYR A 153 -12.60 -3.00 -2.50
C TYR A 153 -13.84 -3.49 -3.24
N PHE A 154 -14.95 -3.64 -2.55
CA PHE A 154 -16.21 -3.98 -3.20
C PHE A 154 -16.62 -2.92 -4.23
N LEU A 155 -16.54 -1.63 -3.88
CA LEU A 155 -16.87 -0.54 -4.80
C LEU A 155 -15.96 -0.53 -6.02
N MET A 156 -14.64 -0.67 -5.83
CA MET A 156 -13.66 -0.72 -6.93
C MET A 156 -13.92 -1.91 -7.85
N PHE A 157 -14.23 -3.09 -7.29
CA PHE A 157 -14.60 -4.26 -8.07
C PHE A 157 -15.87 -3.99 -8.91
N GLN A 158 -16.90 -3.40 -8.33
CA GLN A 158 -18.15 -3.12 -9.04
C GLN A 158 -17.95 -2.14 -10.19
N MET A 159 -17.18 -1.08 -9.98
CA MET A 159 -16.83 -0.11 -11.03
C MET A 159 -16.03 -0.76 -12.17
N TRP A 160 -15.08 -1.63 -11.81
CA TRP A 160 -14.32 -2.42 -12.78
C TRP A 160 -15.23 -3.38 -13.54
N TYR A 161 -16.13 -4.10 -12.85
CA TYR A 161 -17.05 -5.06 -13.45
C TYR A 161 -17.98 -4.39 -14.46
N ASP A 162 -18.55 -3.24 -14.11
CA ASP A 162 -19.41 -2.49 -15.02
C ASP A 162 -18.68 -2.05 -16.28
N LYS A 163 -17.43 -1.63 -16.13
CA LYS A 163 -16.64 -1.14 -17.26
C LYS A 163 -16.19 -2.24 -18.23
N TRP A 164 -15.91 -3.43 -17.71
CA TRP A 164 -15.20 -4.44 -18.49
C TRP A 164 -15.97 -5.73 -18.73
N MET A 165 -17.00 -6.00 -17.94
CA MET A 165 -17.76 -7.26 -18.00
C MET A 165 -19.19 -7.08 -18.50
N ASN A 166 -19.74 -5.88 -18.49
CA ASN A 166 -21.09 -5.56 -18.93
C ASN A 166 -21.13 -4.90 -20.33
N ASN A 167 -20.05 -4.98 -21.11
CA ASN A 167 -20.02 -4.53 -22.50
C ASN A 167 -20.44 -5.63 -23.44
#